data_c13af00bfec7cef87e741d9185d7fb7a
#
_entry.id   c13af00bfec7cef87e741d9185d7fb7a
#
_cell.length_a   1.000
_cell.length_b   1.000
_cell.length_c   1.000
_cell.angle_alpha   90.00
_cell.angle_beta   90.00
_cell.angle_gamma   90.00
#
_symmetry.space_group_name_H-M   'P 1'
#
loop_
_entity.id
_entity.type
_entity.pdbx_description
1 polymer ?
#
loop_
_entity_poly.entity_id
_entity_poly.type
_entity_poly.pdbx_seq_one_letter_code
_entity_poly.pdbx_strand_id
1 'polypeptide(L)'
;YSKEYLEENDMVLLKIDKFEQLNAAFFTNCEKNYHPAQVVIEYNGMWKLEDLLQLKYPRKWQIQGIYSTVNGTTLDMYLKNMRNMLMEQLTESELIIINRCPEGVDRSGFRRALKVQNPMAQLIFEGMDGKIIQPTAEDLPFDIKENPIKVEDEDFGIWYVDAYDHPDQYMDKEIEFVAQAFRPKGMKNDMFVPVRKIMTCCADDVRLYGYPCKIPKVTNIQMQK
;
A
#
# COMPACT_ATOMS: atom_id res chain seq x y z
N TYR A 1 -24.36 -10.22 -6.36
CA TYR A 1 -23.96 -11.58 -6.77
C TYR A 1 -25.23 -12.34 -7.19
N SER A 2 -25.18 -13.09 -8.31
CA SER A 2 -26.28 -13.96 -8.70
C SER A 2 -26.33 -15.20 -7.78
N LYS A 3 -27.52 -15.83 -7.69
CA LYS A 3 -27.68 -17.04 -6.88
C LYS A 3 -26.80 -18.19 -7.39
N GLU A 4 -26.69 -18.31 -8.72
CA GLU A 4 -25.83 -19.31 -9.39
C GLU A 4 -24.38 -19.11 -9.03
N TYR A 5 -23.86 -17.87 -9.06
CA TYR A 5 -22.49 -17.56 -8.68
C TYR A 5 -22.17 -17.97 -7.23
N LEU A 6 -23.11 -17.72 -6.31
CA LEU A 6 -22.93 -18.08 -4.89
C LEU A 6 -22.91 -19.60 -4.70
N GLU A 7 -23.79 -20.32 -5.38
CA GLU A 7 -23.86 -21.80 -5.34
C GLU A 7 -22.61 -22.44 -5.97
N GLU A 8 -22.15 -21.96 -7.12
CA GLU A 8 -20.95 -22.46 -7.81
C GLU A 8 -19.66 -22.27 -7.00
N ASN A 9 -19.60 -21.26 -6.15
CA ASN A 9 -18.42 -20.95 -5.34
C ASN A 9 -18.58 -21.33 -3.85
N ASP A 10 -19.61 -22.10 -3.49
CA ASP A 10 -19.91 -22.50 -2.10
C ASP A 10 -19.96 -21.32 -1.14
N MET A 11 -20.62 -20.23 -1.56
CA MET A 11 -20.70 -18.98 -0.82
C MET A 11 -22.08 -18.75 -0.22
N VAL A 12 -22.12 -18.23 1.00
CA VAL A 12 -23.34 -17.77 1.66
C VAL A 12 -23.29 -16.25 1.80
N LEU A 13 -24.27 -15.56 1.22
CA LEU A 13 -24.40 -14.10 1.33
C LEU A 13 -25.37 -13.73 2.47
N LEU A 14 -24.84 -12.98 3.44
CA LEU A 14 -25.62 -12.42 4.54
C LEU A 14 -25.68 -10.90 4.38
N LYS A 15 -26.89 -10.34 4.31
CA LYS A 15 -27.08 -8.88 4.23
C LYS A 15 -27.28 -8.29 5.61
N ILE A 16 -26.55 -7.22 5.88
CA ILE A 16 -26.58 -6.48 7.13
C ILE A 16 -26.99 -5.03 6.80
N ASP A 17 -28.14 -4.61 7.30
CA ASP A 17 -28.68 -3.28 7.00
C ASP A 17 -28.26 -2.23 8.03
N LYS A 18 -27.90 -2.64 9.24
CA LYS A 18 -27.51 -1.74 10.34
C LYS A 18 -26.29 -2.27 11.06
N PHE A 19 -25.39 -1.37 11.46
CA PHE A 19 -24.16 -1.73 12.14
C PHE A 19 -24.37 -2.55 13.43
N GLU A 20 -25.43 -2.26 14.19
CA GLU A 20 -25.74 -2.92 15.46
C GLU A 20 -26.00 -4.44 15.31
N GLN A 21 -26.31 -4.87 14.09
CA GLN A 21 -26.46 -6.29 13.77
C GLN A 21 -25.11 -7.03 13.74
N LEU A 22 -24.01 -6.30 13.48
CA LEU A 22 -22.65 -6.83 13.56
C LEU A 22 -22.20 -6.83 15.00
N ASN A 23 -22.31 -7.99 15.65
CA ASN A 23 -21.91 -8.16 17.05
C ASN A 23 -21.36 -9.57 17.30
N ALA A 24 -20.81 -9.79 18.48
CA ALA A 24 -20.20 -11.08 18.85
C ALA A 24 -21.14 -12.28 18.69
N ALA A 25 -22.43 -12.10 18.96
CA ALA A 25 -23.42 -13.16 18.80
C ALA A 25 -23.63 -13.50 17.31
N PHE A 26 -23.69 -12.50 16.45
CA PHE A 26 -23.80 -12.68 14.99
C PHE A 26 -22.61 -13.51 14.47
N PHE A 27 -21.37 -13.10 14.75
CA PHE A 27 -20.20 -13.83 14.27
C PHE A 27 -20.09 -15.25 14.86
N THR A 28 -20.47 -15.41 16.13
CA THR A 28 -20.53 -16.74 16.76
C THR A 28 -21.56 -17.65 16.07
N ASN A 29 -22.71 -17.11 15.68
CA ASN A 29 -23.71 -17.85 14.93
C ASN A 29 -23.23 -18.18 13.52
N CYS A 30 -22.52 -17.28 12.84
CA CYS A 30 -21.91 -17.55 11.53
C CYS A 30 -20.91 -18.72 11.62
N GLU A 31 -20.01 -18.69 12.60
CA GLU A 31 -19.06 -19.80 12.83
C GLU A 31 -19.80 -21.12 13.09
N LYS A 32 -20.81 -21.10 13.94
CA LYS A 32 -21.54 -22.30 14.32
C LYS A 32 -22.37 -22.92 13.19
N ASN A 33 -22.99 -22.08 12.34
CA ASN A 33 -23.92 -22.54 11.33
C ASN A 33 -23.24 -22.87 10.00
N TYR A 34 -22.14 -22.15 9.65
CA TYR A 34 -21.52 -22.23 8.33
C TYR A 34 -20.09 -22.79 8.36
N HIS A 35 -19.37 -22.73 9.50
CA HIS A 35 -17.97 -23.13 9.61
C HIS A 35 -17.10 -22.57 8.47
N PRO A 36 -17.14 -21.26 8.21
CA PRO A 36 -16.53 -20.70 7.02
C PRO A 36 -15.00 -20.84 7.04
N ALA A 37 -14.40 -21.23 5.90
CA ALA A 37 -12.96 -21.20 5.71
C ALA A 37 -12.45 -19.77 5.56
N GLN A 38 -13.27 -18.88 4.98
CA GLN A 38 -12.99 -17.46 4.79
C GLN A 38 -14.26 -16.64 4.93
N VAL A 39 -14.13 -15.44 5.49
CA VAL A 39 -15.21 -14.46 5.57
C VAL A 39 -14.76 -13.17 4.91
N VAL A 40 -15.56 -12.68 3.96
CA VAL A 40 -15.35 -11.38 3.32
C VAL A 40 -16.46 -10.45 3.78
N ILE A 41 -16.10 -9.30 4.32
CA ILE A 41 -17.03 -8.26 4.74
C ILE A 41 -16.95 -7.10 3.76
N GLU A 42 -17.97 -6.93 2.93
CA GLU A 42 -18.14 -5.69 2.16
C GLU A 42 -18.72 -4.64 3.11
N TYR A 43 -17.81 -3.79 3.61
CA TYR A 43 -18.14 -2.85 4.67
C TYR A 43 -18.70 -1.55 4.11
N ASN A 44 -19.71 -1.01 4.78
CA ASN A 44 -20.30 0.26 4.38
C ASN A 44 -19.33 1.42 4.68
N GLY A 45 -18.88 2.12 3.64
CA GLY A 45 -17.93 3.23 3.75
C GLY A 45 -18.44 4.46 4.53
N MET A 46 -19.70 4.46 5.02
CA MET A 46 -20.23 5.48 5.93
C MET A 46 -20.12 5.06 7.40
N TRP A 47 -19.79 3.83 7.68
CA TRP A 47 -19.57 3.34 9.05
C TRP A 47 -18.09 3.47 9.44
N LYS A 48 -17.82 3.71 10.70
CA LYS A 48 -16.44 3.82 11.19
C LYS A 48 -15.76 2.47 11.17
N LEU A 49 -14.60 2.41 10.52
CA LEU A 49 -13.82 1.17 10.44
C LEU A 49 -13.35 0.71 11.82
N GLU A 50 -12.99 1.64 12.70
CA GLU A 50 -12.60 1.37 14.07
C GLU A 50 -13.65 0.55 14.84
N ASP A 51 -14.94 0.86 14.63
CA ASP A 51 -16.03 0.13 15.29
C ASP A 51 -16.05 -1.35 14.87
N LEU A 52 -15.77 -1.65 13.59
CA LEU A 52 -15.64 -3.02 13.11
C LEU A 52 -14.43 -3.72 13.74
N LEU A 53 -13.28 -3.05 13.79
CA LEU A 53 -12.04 -3.61 14.31
C LEU A 53 -12.10 -3.93 15.81
N GLN A 54 -12.93 -3.21 16.57
CA GLN A 54 -13.13 -3.44 18.00
C GLN A 54 -14.13 -4.55 18.33
N LEU A 55 -14.81 -5.12 17.34
CA LEU A 55 -15.77 -6.20 17.58
C LEU A 55 -15.08 -7.48 18.07
N LYS A 56 -15.81 -8.26 18.86
CA LYS A 56 -15.34 -9.57 19.32
C LYS A 56 -15.67 -10.64 18.29
N TYR A 57 -14.62 -11.23 17.75
CA TYR A 57 -14.69 -12.33 16.79
C TYR A 57 -14.52 -13.70 17.46
N PRO A 58 -14.97 -14.81 16.83
CA PRO A 58 -14.64 -16.16 17.26
C PRO A 58 -13.12 -16.35 17.35
N ARG A 59 -12.66 -17.14 18.32
CA ARG A 59 -11.21 -17.29 18.62
C ARG A 59 -10.32 -17.68 17.44
N LYS A 60 -10.91 -18.37 16.45
CA LYS A 60 -10.17 -18.84 15.27
C LYS A 60 -10.14 -17.80 14.14
N TRP A 61 -10.94 -16.73 14.24
CA TRP A 61 -11.01 -15.70 13.22
C TRP A 61 -9.94 -14.66 13.46
N GLN A 62 -9.29 -14.27 12.37
CA GLN A 62 -8.31 -13.20 12.35
C GLN A 62 -8.56 -12.35 11.11
N ILE A 63 -8.42 -11.04 11.25
CA ILE A 63 -8.46 -10.14 10.10
C ILE A 63 -7.16 -10.38 9.32
N GLN A 64 -7.29 -10.81 8.07
CA GLN A 64 -6.16 -11.14 7.19
C GLN A 64 -5.74 -9.97 6.33
N GLY A 65 -6.62 -9.00 6.09
CA GLY A 65 -6.32 -7.81 5.32
C GLY A 65 -7.50 -6.87 5.21
N ILE A 66 -7.22 -5.62 5.00
CA ILE A 66 -8.19 -4.55 4.78
C ILE A 66 -7.90 -3.94 3.41
N TYR A 67 -8.88 -4.05 2.51
CA TYR A 67 -8.77 -3.57 1.14
C TYR A 67 -9.84 -2.53 0.88
N SER A 68 -9.44 -1.38 0.38
CA SER A 68 -10.38 -0.29 0.07
C SER A 68 -10.47 -0.04 -1.42
N THR A 69 -11.67 0.30 -1.88
CA THR A 69 -11.91 0.74 -3.24
C THR A 69 -12.37 2.19 -3.25
N VAL A 70 -11.78 3.00 -4.11
CA VAL A 70 -12.11 4.42 -4.25
C VAL A 70 -12.40 4.72 -5.71
N ASN A 71 -13.51 5.42 -5.96
CA ASN A 71 -13.87 5.81 -7.31
C ASN A 71 -13.00 6.99 -7.77
N GLY A 72 -12.14 6.76 -8.76
CA GLY A 72 -11.21 7.76 -9.31
C GLY A 72 -11.90 8.98 -9.92
N THR A 73 -13.15 8.85 -10.42
CA THR A 73 -13.90 10.00 -10.97
C THR A 73 -14.33 10.99 -9.91
N THR A 74 -14.44 10.57 -8.65
CA THR A 74 -14.93 11.42 -7.53
C THR A 74 -13.87 11.67 -6.47
N LEU A 75 -12.71 11.03 -6.56
CA LEU A 75 -11.66 11.10 -5.54
C LEU A 75 -11.20 12.54 -5.27
N ASP A 76 -10.98 13.34 -6.31
CA ASP A 76 -10.58 14.75 -6.15
C ASP A 76 -11.63 15.57 -5.36
N MET A 77 -12.90 15.34 -5.64
CA MET A 77 -14.01 15.97 -4.91
C MET A 77 -14.01 15.56 -3.42
N TYR A 78 -13.81 14.27 -3.12
CA TYR A 78 -13.72 13.79 -1.74
C TYR A 78 -12.49 14.33 -1.01
N LEU A 79 -11.34 14.39 -1.67
CA LEU A 79 -10.12 14.95 -1.10
C LEU A 79 -10.27 16.44 -0.76
N LYS A 80 -11.03 17.19 -1.56
CA LYS A 80 -11.27 18.61 -1.33
C LYS A 80 -12.34 18.90 -0.28
N ASN A 81 -13.41 18.12 -0.25
CA ASN A 81 -14.61 18.47 0.53
C ASN A 81 -14.85 17.55 1.74
N MET A 82 -14.39 16.29 1.70
CA MET A 82 -14.68 15.27 2.71
C MET A 82 -13.42 14.48 3.10
N ARG A 83 -12.27 15.15 3.09
CA ARG A 83 -10.96 14.51 3.28
C ARG A 83 -10.89 13.65 4.54
N ASN A 84 -11.32 14.18 5.68
CA ASN A 84 -11.20 13.43 6.94
C ASN A 84 -11.99 12.13 6.92
N MET A 85 -13.22 12.16 6.40
CA MET A 85 -14.05 10.96 6.29
C MET A 85 -13.44 9.93 5.34
N LEU A 86 -12.92 10.36 4.19
CA LEU A 86 -12.25 9.48 3.25
C LEU A 86 -10.99 8.87 3.88
N MET A 87 -10.15 9.69 4.50
CA MET A 87 -8.88 9.22 5.07
C MET A 87 -9.09 8.27 6.24
N GLU A 88 -10.10 8.49 7.09
CA GLU A 88 -10.46 7.55 8.16
C GLU A 88 -10.72 6.13 7.64
N GLN A 89 -11.36 6.01 6.47
CA GLN A 89 -11.62 4.72 5.84
C GLN A 89 -10.37 4.06 5.22
N LEU A 90 -9.35 4.86 4.89
CA LEU A 90 -8.17 4.37 4.17
C LEU A 90 -6.96 4.14 5.07
N THR A 91 -6.99 4.62 6.33
CA THR A 91 -5.84 4.59 7.24
C THR A 91 -5.33 3.17 7.51
N GLU A 92 -6.23 2.21 7.68
CA GLU A 92 -5.87 0.82 8.00
C GLU A 92 -5.81 -0.09 6.76
N SER A 93 -5.94 0.49 5.56
CA SER A 93 -5.94 -0.31 4.32
C SER A 93 -4.54 -0.74 3.93
N GLU A 94 -4.34 -2.02 3.69
CA GLU A 94 -3.11 -2.58 3.12
C GLU A 94 -3.05 -2.35 1.61
N LEU A 95 -4.22 -2.38 0.96
CA LEU A 95 -4.36 -2.14 -0.47
C LEU A 95 -5.51 -1.16 -0.72
N ILE A 96 -5.23 -0.13 -1.51
CA ILE A 96 -6.23 0.84 -1.97
C ILE A 96 -6.30 0.76 -3.50
N ILE A 97 -7.45 0.38 -4.02
CA ILE A 97 -7.71 0.31 -5.46
C ILE A 97 -8.48 1.56 -5.86
N ILE A 98 -7.86 2.43 -6.63
CA ILE A 98 -8.50 3.59 -7.23
C ILE A 98 -9.04 3.14 -8.58
N ASN A 99 -10.31 2.77 -8.63
CA ASN A 99 -10.95 2.27 -9.83
C ASN A 99 -11.60 3.39 -10.67
N ARG A 100 -12.00 3.08 -11.89
CA ARG A 100 -12.67 4.01 -12.81
C ARG A 100 -11.91 5.33 -12.99
N CYS A 101 -10.59 5.26 -13.07
CA CYS A 101 -9.77 6.43 -13.34
C CYS A 101 -10.02 6.93 -14.76
N PRO A 102 -10.45 8.20 -14.94
CA PRO A 102 -10.52 8.78 -16.27
C PRO A 102 -9.12 8.96 -16.86
N GLU A 103 -9.05 9.07 -18.18
CA GLU A 103 -7.82 9.39 -18.88
C GLU A 103 -7.28 10.75 -18.42
N GLY A 104 -5.97 10.86 -18.18
CA GLY A 104 -5.33 12.10 -17.72
C GLY A 104 -5.56 12.43 -16.23
N VAL A 105 -6.08 11.50 -15.42
CA VAL A 105 -6.21 11.72 -13.97
C VAL A 105 -4.84 11.96 -13.32
N ASP A 106 -4.76 12.89 -12.38
CA ASP A 106 -3.54 13.18 -11.59
C ASP A 106 -3.24 12.06 -10.60
N ARG A 107 -2.68 10.95 -11.08
CA ARG A 107 -2.32 9.78 -10.25
C ARG A 107 -1.24 10.10 -9.24
N SER A 108 -0.27 10.91 -9.61
CA SER A 108 0.84 11.33 -8.74
C SER A 108 0.32 12.18 -7.57
N GLY A 109 -0.57 13.14 -7.84
CA GLY A 109 -1.23 13.92 -6.78
C GLY A 109 -2.09 13.06 -5.85
N PHE A 110 -2.83 12.10 -6.40
CA PHE A 110 -3.61 11.16 -5.59
C PHE A 110 -2.71 10.26 -4.75
N ARG A 111 -1.63 9.75 -5.33
CA ARG A 111 -0.64 8.94 -4.61
C ARG A 111 -0.06 9.71 -3.43
N ARG A 112 0.42 10.93 -3.64
CA ARG A 112 0.93 11.79 -2.56
C ARG A 112 -0.11 12.01 -1.47
N ALA A 113 -1.33 12.39 -1.85
CA ALA A 113 -2.40 12.67 -0.89
C ALA A 113 -2.76 11.46 -0.02
N LEU A 114 -2.77 10.25 -0.60
CA LEU A 114 -3.10 9.01 0.11
C LEU A 114 -1.91 8.51 0.95
N LYS A 115 -0.68 8.60 0.43
CA LYS A 115 0.53 8.15 1.10
C LYS A 115 0.91 8.97 2.33
N VAL A 116 0.57 10.27 2.37
CA VAL A 116 0.74 11.09 3.59
C VAL A 116 -0.05 10.51 4.77
N GLN A 117 -1.23 9.95 4.52
CA GLN A 117 -2.08 9.39 5.58
C GLN A 117 -1.75 7.93 5.87
N ASN A 118 -1.49 7.15 4.84
CA ASN A 118 -1.16 5.72 4.94
C ASN A 118 0.04 5.40 4.04
N PRO A 119 1.28 5.61 4.53
CA PRO A 119 2.52 5.37 3.77
C PRO A 119 2.67 3.92 3.32
N MET A 120 2.15 2.98 4.11
CA MET A 120 2.32 1.54 3.88
C MET A 120 1.33 0.95 2.87
N ALA A 121 0.21 1.63 2.59
CA ALA A 121 -0.79 1.13 1.68
C ALA A 121 -0.23 0.94 0.26
N GLN A 122 -0.48 -0.21 -0.33
CA GLN A 122 -0.26 -0.41 -1.75
C GLN A 122 -1.37 0.30 -2.55
N LEU A 123 -1.01 1.04 -3.60
CA LEU A 123 -1.97 1.76 -4.44
C LEU A 123 -2.00 1.17 -5.84
N ILE A 124 -3.19 0.80 -6.29
CA ILE A 124 -3.44 0.32 -7.65
C ILE A 124 -4.43 1.28 -8.32
N PHE A 125 -4.12 1.71 -9.53
CA PHE A 125 -5.02 2.49 -10.36
C PHE A 125 -5.61 1.62 -11.47
N GLU A 126 -6.91 1.68 -11.63
CA GLU A 126 -7.67 0.92 -12.63
C GLU A 126 -8.43 1.91 -13.53
N GLY A 127 -8.31 1.73 -14.82
CA GLY A 127 -8.98 2.57 -15.81
C GLY A 127 -10.49 2.34 -15.89
N MET A 128 -11.14 3.13 -16.73
CA MET A 128 -12.58 2.99 -17.01
C MET A 128 -12.93 1.65 -17.66
N ASP A 129 -11.95 0.99 -18.27
CA ASP A 129 -12.08 -0.32 -18.92
C ASP A 129 -11.81 -1.51 -17.96
N GLY A 130 -11.58 -1.24 -16.69
CA GLY A 130 -11.29 -2.26 -15.68
C GLY A 130 -9.87 -2.82 -15.74
N LYS A 131 -8.97 -2.23 -16.52
CA LYS A 131 -7.57 -2.66 -16.58
C LYS A 131 -6.69 -1.86 -15.65
N ILE A 132 -5.72 -2.52 -15.06
CA ILE A 132 -4.72 -1.86 -14.23
C ILE A 132 -3.89 -0.91 -15.11
N ILE A 133 -3.82 0.34 -14.68
CA ILE A 133 -2.98 1.35 -15.30
C ILE A 133 -1.56 1.13 -14.77
N GLN A 134 -0.64 0.79 -15.66
CA GLN A 134 0.76 0.62 -15.29
C GLN A 134 1.34 1.95 -14.81
N PRO A 135 2.19 1.96 -13.77
CA PRO A 135 2.90 3.15 -13.33
C PRO A 135 3.75 3.72 -14.49
N THR A 136 3.82 5.03 -14.55
CA THR A 136 4.70 5.76 -15.48
C THR A 136 5.65 6.65 -14.68
N ALA A 137 6.67 7.20 -15.32
CA ALA A 137 7.59 8.15 -14.69
C ALA A 137 6.88 9.36 -14.04
N GLU A 138 5.72 9.75 -14.57
CA GLU A 138 4.89 10.84 -14.02
C GLU A 138 4.15 10.46 -12.74
N ASP A 139 4.03 9.16 -12.46
CA ASP A 139 3.39 8.64 -11.26
C ASP A 139 4.35 8.52 -10.07
N LEU A 140 5.64 8.72 -10.28
CA LEU A 140 6.63 8.65 -9.22
C LEU A 140 6.41 9.78 -8.21
N PRO A 141 6.60 9.52 -6.90
CA PRO A 141 6.42 10.54 -5.86
C PRO A 141 7.55 11.57 -5.82
N PHE A 142 8.61 11.36 -6.60
CA PHE A 142 9.77 12.23 -6.75
C PHE A 142 9.96 12.60 -8.24
N ASP A 143 10.59 13.75 -8.50
CA ASP A 143 10.86 14.19 -9.88
C ASP A 143 12.16 13.59 -10.41
N ILE A 144 12.04 12.64 -11.34
CA ILE A 144 13.19 12.00 -12.00
C ILE A 144 13.96 12.96 -12.93
N LYS A 145 13.44 14.16 -13.23
CA LYS A 145 14.12 15.16 -14.05
C LYS A 145 15.08 16.03 -13.24
N GLU A 146 14.91 16.07 -11.91
CA GLU A 146 15.83 16.77 -11.02
C GLU A 146 17.18 16.06 -10.94
N ASN A 147 18.21 16.80 -10.54
CA ASN A 147 19.55 16.27 -10.24
C ASN A 147 20.19 17.14 -9.14
N PRO A 148 20.34 16.65 -7.90
CA PRO A 148 20.01 15.30 -7.45
C PRO A 148 18.51 15.01 -7.38
N ILE A 149 18.12 13.76 -7.66
CA ILE A 149 16.78 13.25 -7.38
C ILE A 149 16.67 13.07 -5.88
N LYS A 150 15.73 13.78 -5.25
CA LYS A 150 15.47 13.64 -3.82
C LYS A 150 14.42 12.56 -3.57
N VAL A 151 14.80 11.57 -2.76
CA VAL A 151 13.95 10.45 -2.41
C VAL A 151 13.69 10.49 -0.90
N GLU A 152 12.46 10.80 -0.53
CA GLU A 152 12.04 10.82 0.87
C GLU A 152 11.97 9.40 1.46
N ASP A 153 11.88 9.32 2.78
CA ASP A 153 11.92 8.06 3.50
C ASP A 153 10.83 7.07 3.07
N GLU A 154 9.62 7.55 2.88
CA GLU A 154 8.46 6.78 2.43
C GLU A 154 8.55 6.36 0.96
N ASP A 155 9.31 7.08 0.16
CA ASP A 155 9.41 6.86 -1.28
C ASP A 155 10.56 5.92 -1.67
N PHE A 156 11.45 5.60 -0.72
CA PHE A 156 12.64 4.79 -0.99
C PHE A 156 12.29 3.42 -1.60
N GLY A 157 11.24 2.77 -1.12
CA GLY A 157 10.80 1.49 -1.66
C GLY A 157 10.35 1.58 -3.13
N ILE A 158 9.64 2.65 -3.46
CA ILE A 158 9.18 2.92 -4.83
C ILE A 158 10.38 3.19 -5.74
N TRP A 159 11.29 4.07 -5.29
CA TRP A 159 12.52 4.36 -6.01
C TRP A 159 13.37 3.10 -6.24
N TYR A 160 13.53 2.27 -5.20
CA TYR A 160 14.34 1.06 -5.29
C TYR A 160 13.84 0.10 -6.38
N VAL A 161 12.52 -0.14 -6.42
CA VAL A 161 11.89 -1.02 -7.42
C VAL A 161 11.95 -0.38 -8.80
N ASP A 162 11.61 0.90 -8.93
CA ASP A 162 11.61 1.59 -10.21
C ASP A 162 13.02 1.69 -10.82
N ALA A 163 14.04 1.93 -10.00
CA ALA A 163 15.43 1.93 -10.45
C ALA A 163 15.94 0.55 -10.87
N TYR A 164 15.35 -0.54 -10.32
CA TYR A 164 15.63 -1.90 -10.76
C TYR A 164 14.99 -2.20 -12.12
N ASP A 165 13.74 -1.78 -12.29
CA ASP A 165 12.96 -2.07 -13.51
C ASP A 165 13.33 -1.15 -14.67
N HIS A 166 13.72 0.10 -14.38
CA HIS A 166 14.03 1.14 -15.36
C HIS A 166 15.41 1.80 -15.12
N PRO A 167 16.53 1.05 -15.08
CA PRO A 167 17.85 1.60 -14.72
C PRO A 167 18.30 2.75 -15.61
N ASP A 168 17.93 2.74 -16.87
CA ASP A 168 18.32 3.75 -17.85
C ASP A 168 17.80 5.16 -17.48
N GLN A 169 16.68 5.26 -16.73
CA GLN A 169 16.13 6.54 -16.29
C GLN A 169 17.00 7.22 -15.21
N TYR A 170 17.82 6.44 -14.51
CA TYR A 170 18.68 6.89 -13.41
C TYR A 170 20.15 6.94 -13.75
N MET A 171 20.52 6.59 -14.98
CA MET A 171 21.91 6.67 -15.46
C MET A 171 22.42 8.12 -15.39
N ASP A 172 23.63 8.26 -14.86
CA ASP A 172 24.33 9.57 -14.70
C ASP A 172 23.59 10.61 -13.85
N LYS A 173 22.67 10.16 -12.99
CA LYS A 173 21.98 11.02 -12.02
C LYS A 173 22.48 10.81 -10.61
N GLU A 174 22.47 11.90 -9.83
CA GLU A 174 22.70 11.87 -8.41
C GLU A 174 21.38 11.59 -7.68
N ILE A 175 21.43 10.69 -6.67
CA ILE A 175 20.26 10.35 -5.86
C ILE A 175 20.56 10.73 -4.42
N GLU A 176 19.72 11.56 -3.83
CA GLU A 176 19.83 12.01 -2.44
C GLU A 176 18.77 11.33 -1.58
N PHE A 177 19.21 10.56 -0.58
CA PHE A 177 18.33 9.94 0.42
C PHE A 177 19.10 9.61 1.70
N VAL A 178 18.38 9.43 2.80
CA VAL A 178 18.95 9.00 4.09
C VAL A 178 18.98 7.48 4.16
N ALA A 179 20.14 6.89 4.48
CA ALA A 179 20.32 5.46 4.56
C ALA A 179 21.34 5.06 5.64
N GLN A 180 21.28 3.79 6.06
CA GLN A 180 22.30 3.18 6.90
C GLN A 180 23.41 2.59 6.02
N ALA A 181 24.66 2.95 6.29
CA ALA A 181 25.78 2.35 5.57
C ALA A 181 26.03 0.92 6.08
N PHE A 182 25.91 -0.05 5.20
CA PHE A 182 26.11 -1.45 5.52
C PHE A 182 27.20 -2.08 4.63
N ARG A 183 28.04 -2.92 5.19
CA ARG A 183 29.04 -3.68 4.43
C ARG A 183 28.92 -5.16 4.74
N PRO A 184 28.38 -5.97 3.80
CA PRO A 184 28.34 -7.41 3.93
C PRO A 184 29.73 -8.03 4.07
N LYS A 185 29.84 -9.16 4.78
CA LYS A 185 31.09 -9.92 4.85
C LYS A 185 31.54 -10.34 3.44
N GLY A 186 32.81 -10.07 3.11
CA GLY A 186 33.37 -10.39 1.78
C GLY A 186 33.27 -9.28 0.74
N MET A 187 32.56 -8.18 1.04
CA MET A 187 32.53 -7.02 0.15
C MET A 187 33.90 -6.29 0.17
N LYS A 188 34.30 -5.75 -0.99
CA LYS A 188 35.56 -4.97 -1.12
C LYS A 188 35.53 -3.75 -0.19
N ASN A 189 36.72 -3.36 0.29
CA ASN A 189 36.86 -2.25 1.25
C ASN A 189 36.48 -0.88 0.69
N ASP A 190 36.47 -0.74 -0.64
CA ASP A 190 36.06 0.45 -1.37
C ASP A 190 34.57 0.45 -1.76
N MET A 191 33.81 -0.48 -1.20
CA MET A 191 32.36 -0.60 -1.47
C MET A 191 31.55 -0.65 -0.17
N PHE A 192 30.32 -0.22 -0.26
CA PHE A 192 29.28 -0.34 0.78
C PHE A 192 27.89 -0.39 0.12
N VAL A 193 26.86 -0.68 0.91
CA VAL A 193 25.47 -0.63 0.49
C VAL A 193 24.74 0.37 1.38
N PRO A 194 24.24 1.50 0.86
CA PRO A 194 23.31 2.34 1.59
C PRO A 194 21.98 1.62 1.65
N VAL A 195 21.63 1.10 2.83
CA VAL A 195 20.44 0.28 3.03
C VAL A 195 19.35 1.00 3.80
N ARG A 196 18.11 0.67 3.46
CA ARG A 196 16.94 0.99 4.26
C ARG A 196 16.11 -0.25 4.51
N LYS A 197 15.36 -0.22 5.62
CA LYS A 197 14.38 -1.25 5.92
C LYS A 197 13.13 -1.01 5.07
N ILE A 198 12.72 -2.00 4.30
CA ILE A 198 11.45 -2.00 3.59
C ILE A 198 10.64 -3.18 4.14
N MET A 199 9.40 -2.91 4.49
CA MET A 199 8.40 -3.91 4.82
C MET A 199 7.65 -4.26 3.54
N THR A 200 7.61 -5.53 3.16
CA THR A 200 6.94 -5.94 1.91
C THR A 200 5.52 -6.42 2.12
N CYS A 201 5.26 -7.17 3.19
CA CYS A 201 3.90 -7.67 3.46
C CYS A 201 3.49 -7.63 4.93
N CYS A 202 4.42 -7.75 5.88
CA CYS A 202 4.11 -7.69 7.31
C CYS A 202 5.36 -7.34 8.14
N ALA A 203 5.18 -7.06 9.43
CA ALA A 203 6.28 -6.70 10.33
C ALA A 203 7.40 -7.74 10.39
N ASP A 204 7.09 -9.01 10.13
CA ASP A 204 8.08 -10.10 10.12
C ASP A 204 8.87 -10.18 8.81
N ASP A 205 8.43 -9.48 7.75
CA ASP A 205 9.09 -9.44 6.44
C ASP A 205 9.77 -8.10 6.18
N VAL A 206 10.43 -7.56 7.20
CA VAL A 206 11.27 -6.37 7.07
C VAL A 206 12.66 -6.77 6.62
N ARG A 207 13.07 -6.34 5.43
CA ARG A 207 14.38 -6.62 4.85
C ARG A 207 15.16 -5.33 4.57
N LEU A 208 16.48 -5.47 4.51
CA LEU A 208 17.36 -4.39 4.12
C LEU A 208 17.52 -4.40 2.59
N TYR A 209 17.21 -3.29 1.97
CA TYR A 209 17.36 -3.09 0.53
C TYR A 209 18.32 -1.93 0.25
N GLY A 210 19.07 -2.03 -0.82
CA GLY A 210 20.02 -1.00 -1.27
C GLY A 210 20.87 -1.51 -2.42
N TYR A 211 21.48 -0.58 -3.15
CA TYR A 211 22.40 -0.90 -4.24
C TYR A 211 23.86 -0.81 -3.79
N PRO A 212 24.75 -1.73 -4.22
CA PRO A 212 26.17 -1.62 -3.94
C PRO A 212 26.79 -0.36 -4.55
N CYS A 213 27.43 0.45 -3.73
CA CYS A 213 28.07 1.70 -4.13
C CYS A 213 29.58 1.65 -3.89
N LYS A 214 30.36 2.29 -4.76
CA LYS A 214 31.77 2.56 -4.52
C LYS A 214 31.94 3.78 -3.62
N ILE A 215 32.86 3.70 -2.68
CA ILE A 215 33.20 4.83 -1.82
C ILE A 215 34.09 5.79 -2.64
N PRO A 216 33.70 7.06 -2.82
CA PRO A 216 34.56 8.06 -3.43
C PRO A 216 35.83 8.23 -2.56
N LYS A 217 36.98 8.48 -3.19
CA LYS A 217 38.30 8.57 -2.51
C LYS A 217 38.40 9.65 -1.40
N VAL A 218 37.39 10.51 -1.26
CA VAL A 218 37.38 11.70 -0.36
C VAL A 218 36.24 11.65 0.67
N THR A 219 35.61 10.52 0.92
CA THR A 219 34.41 10.50 1.77
C THR A 219 34.67 9.79 3.10
N ASN A 220 34.36 10.45 4.22
CA ASN A 220 34.28 9.84 5.55
C ASN A 220 32.87 9.22 5.73
N ILE A 221 32.77 7.93 5.52
CA ILE A 221 31.54 7.19 5.78
C ILE A 221 31.63 6.58 7.18
N GLN A 222 30.74 6.95 8.09
CA GLN A 222 30.58 6.29 9.37
C GLN A 222 29.81 4.98 9.16
N MET A 223 30.47 3.85 9.37
CA MET A 223 29.86 2.54 9.32
C MET A 223 29.43 2.08 10.71
N GLN A 224 28.21 1.68 10.88
CA GLN A 224 27.80 0.92 12.06
C GLN A 224 28.34 -0.51 11.93
N LYS A 225 28.92 -1.01 13.03
CA LYS A 225 29.47 -2.38 13.14
C LYS A 225 28.39 -3.37 13.46
#